data_2ecadeda8bc04981f45f2abf2b6c57b5
#
_entry.id   2ecadeda8bc04981f45f2abf2b6c57b5
#
_cell.length_a   1.000
_cell.length_b   1.000
_cell.length_c   1.000
_cell.angle_alpha   90.00
_cell.angle_beta   90.00
_cell.angle_gamma   90.00
#
_symmetry.space_group_name_H-M   'P 1'
#
loop_
_entity.id
_entity.type
_entity.pdbx_description
1 polymer ?
#
loop_
_entity_poly.entity_id
_entity_poly.type
_entity_poly.pdbx_seq_one_letter_code
_entity_poly.pdbx_strand_id
1 'polypeptide(L)'
;GLGDVYKRQLLHTPEFEHKYFDQREEKKPEDKMIGYIVVTADKGLAGAYNHNVLKLAEQEMAKHKNTCLFVVGQIGRHYFSRKNVTIDAEFLYTAQNPTLYRARAIAETVTDLFERKYLDEVYVIYTKMINSMDMEPEMLKLFPLEREDFEHPLQKQDHDIVTFRPSPEKVMDHLVPNYMKGLIFGVLVEAFSSEQNARMTAMSGATTSASEMIKELSLQYNRARQAAITQEITEIVSGANAQKDES
;
A
#
# COMPACT_ATOMS: atom_id res chain seq x y z
N GLY A 1 -3.58 -14.61 -16.09
CA GLY A 1 -4.85 -14.32 -15.40
C GLY A 1 -5.79 -13.46 -16.24
N LEU A 2 -6.91 -13.02 -15.65
CA LEU A 2 -7.91 -12.21 -16.38
C LEU A 2 -7.28 -10.93 -16.98
N GLY A 3 -6.36 -10.30 -16.26
CA GLY A 3 -5.61 -9.13 -16.72
C GLY A 3 -4.80 -9.37 -17.99
N ASP A 4 -4.21 -10.56 -18.16
CA ASP A 4 -3.41 -10.87 -19.34
C ASP A 4 -4.28 -11.05 -20.60
N VAL A 5 -5.50 -11.56 -20.44
CA VAL A 5 -6.46 -11.66 -21.55
C VAL A 5 -6.87 -10.26 -22.03
N TYR A 6 -7.18 -9.35 -21.13
CA TYR A 6 -7.51 -7.97 -21.47
C TYR A 6 -6.31 -7.21 -22.06
N LYS A 7 -5.11 -7.40 -21.51
CA LYS A 7 -3.89 -6.84 -22.08
C LYS A 7 -3.68 -7.29 -23.53
N ARG A 8 -3.84 -8.58 -23.80
CA ARG A 8 -3.70 -9.14 -25.16
C ARG A 8 -4.71 -8.53 -26.14
N GLN A 9 -5.96 -8.30 -25.71
CA GLN A 9 -6.97 -7.64 -26.54
C GLN A 9 -6.64 -6.19 -26.85
N LEU A 10 -6.09 -5.45 -25.89
CA LEU A 10 -5.67 -4.06 -26.06
C LEU A 10 -4.51 -3.90 -27.06
N LEU A 11 -3.54 -4.83 -27.06
CA LEU A 11 -2.41 -4.84 -28.00
C LEU A 11 -2.82 -4.98 -29.48
N HIS A 12 -3.86 -5.75 -29.74
CA HIS A 12 -4.36 -5.99 -31.10
C HIS A 12 -5.36 -4.95 -31.59
N THR A 13 -5.60 -3.90 -30.77
CA THR A 13 -6.50 -2.81 -31.15
C THR A 13 -5.80 -1.89 -32.16
N PRO A 14 -6.44 -1.56 -33.33
CA PRO A 14 -5.87 -0.63 -34.29
C PRO A 14 -5.53 0.73 -33.68
N GLU A 15 -4.59 1.45 -34.29
CA GLU A 15 -4.34 2.84 -33.90
C GLU A 15 -5.57 3.69 -34.19
N PHE A 16 -6.28 4.08 -33.13
CA PHE A 16 -7.40 5.00 -33.17
C PHE A 16 -7.39 5.86 -31.92
N GLU A 17 -7.88 7.07 -32.06
CA GLU A 17 -8.06 7.97 -30.94
C GLU A 17 -9.21 7.47 -30.04
N HIS A 18 -8.92 7.32 -28.74
CA HIS A 18 -9.94 6.93 -27.77
C HIS A 18 -9.73 7.68 -26.46
N LYS A 19 -10.84 8.05 -25.79
CA LYS A 19 -10.84 8.87 -24.57
C LYS A 19 -9.91 8.36 -23.45
N TYR A 20 -9.64 7.06 -23.38
CA TYR A 20 -8.79 6.46 -22.35
C TYR A 20 -7.29 6.57 -22.64
N PHE A 21 -6.90 6.94 -23.88
CA PHE A 21 -5.52 7.16 -24.30
C PHE A 21 -5.19 8.65 -24.49
N ASP A 22 -6.15 9.52 -24.15
CA ASP A 22 -6.00 10.97 -24.28
C ASP A 22 -4.97 11.49 -23.28
N GLN A 23 -3.80 11.88 -23.78
CA GLN A 23 -2.65 12.35 -22.99
C GLN A 23 -2.83 13.76 -22.40
N ARG A 24 -3.92 14.47 -22.72
CA ARG A 24 -4.11 15.88 -22.30
C ARG A 24 -2.92 16.76 -22.66
N GLU A 25 -2.36 16.58 -23.86
CA GLU A 25 -1.16 17.31 -24.32
C GLU A 25 -1.38 18.82 -24.39
N GLU A 26 -2.62 19.27 -24.59
CA GLU A 26 -2.98 20.69 -24.67
C GLU A 26 -2.80 21.44 -23.33
N LYS A 27 -2.75 20.73 -22.21
CA LYS A 27 -2.57 21.33 -20.88
C LYS A 27 -1.09 21.39 -20.50
N LYS A 28 -0.68 22.56 -19.97
CA LYS A 28 0.65 22.67 -19.35
C LYS A 28 0.75 21.72 -18.14
N PRO A 29 1.91 21.12 -17.89
CA PRO A 29 2.10 20.22 -16.75
C PRO A 29 1.66 20.81 -15.39
N GLU A 30 1.81 22.14 -15.21
CA GLU A 30 1.43 22.86 -13.99
C GLU A 30 -0.09 22.99 -13.79
N ASP A 31 -0.87 22.90 -14.89
CA ASP A 31 -2.32 23.06 -14.88
C ASP A 31 -3.07 21.72 -14.84
N LYS A 32 -2.35 20.61 -14.97
CA LYS A 32 -2.94 19.27 -14.92
C LYS A 32 -3.45 18.97 -13.51
N MET A 33 -4.64 18.36 -13.44
CA MET A 33 -5.21 17.81 -12.20
C MET A 33 -4.85 16.34 -12.08
N ILE A 34 -4.10 15.98 -11.05
CA ILE A 34 -3.58 14.63 -10.86
C ILE A 34 -4.29 13.94 -9.72
N GLY A 35 -4.88 12.78 -9.99
CA GLY A 35 -5.54 11.93 -9.01
C GLY A 35 -4.58 10.92 -8.41
N TYR A 36 -4.49 10.85 -7.07
CA TYR A 36 -3.70 9.87 -6.34
C TYR A 36 -4.60 8.97 -5.51
N ILE A 37 -4.59 7.68 -5.78
CA ILE A 37 -5.23 6.65 -4.96
C ILE A 37 -4.16 6.10 -4.03
N VAL A 38 -4.27 6.37 -2.73
CA VAL A 38 -3.28 5.92 -1.73
C VAL A 38 -3.85 4.75 -0.93
N VAL A 39 -3.24 3.57 -1.10
CA VAL A 39 -3.68 2.33 -0.45
C VAL A 39 -2.89 2.10 0.83
N THR A 40 -3.58 2.20 1.97
CA THR A 40 -3.03 1.97 3.31
C THR A 40 -3.84 0.91 4.05
N ALA A 41 -3.34 0.45 5.19
CA ALA A 41 -4.06 -0.46 6.06
C ALA A 41 -5.20 0.23 6.83
N ASP A 42 -6.15 -0.57 7.29
CA ASP A 42 -7.16 -0.13 8.27
C ASP A 42 -6.64 -0.23 9.72
N LYS A 43 -5.63 -1.07 9.98
CA LYS A 43 -5.05 -1.29 11.31
C LYS A 43 -3.53 -1.10 11.29
N GLY A 44 -2.99 -0.69 12.41
CA GLY A 44 -1.55 -0.53 12.61
C GLY A 44 -0.80 -1.85 12.84
N LEU A 45 0.38 -1.73 13.46
CA LEU A 45 1.26 -2.84 13.85
C LEU A 45 1.83 -3.64 12.66
N ALA A 46 1.91 -3.03 11.50
CA ALA A 46 2.47 -3.59 10.27
C ALA A 46 3.86 -3.00 9.94
N GLY A 47 4.68 -2.71 10.95
CA GLY A 47 6.00 -2.14 10.75
C GLY A 47 5.97 -0.83 9.95
N ALA A 48 6.85 -0.72 8.97
CA ALA A 48 6.99 0.45 8.11
C ALA A 48 5.99 0.49 6.93
N TYR A 49 5.14 -0.52 6.76
CA TYR A 49 4.21 -0.66 5.62
C TYR A 49 3.46 0.64 5.30
N ASN A 50 2.69 1.17 6.25
CA ASN A 50 1.93 2.39 6.04
C ASN A 50 2.81 3.62 5.87
N HIS A 51 3.88 3.73 6.66
CA HIS A 51 4.77 4.88 6.63
C HIS A 51 5.42 5.08 5.25
N ASN A 52 5.88 4.00 4.63
CA ASN A 52 6.55 4.05 3.33
C ASN A 52 5.61 4.52 2.21
N VAL A 53 4.38 3.99 2.16
CA VAL A 53 3.36 4.41 1.19
C VAL A 53 2.98 5.88 1.39
N LEU A 54 2.73 6.30 2.63
CA LEU A 54 2.34 7.67 2.94
C LEU A 54 3.46 8.67 2.60
N LYS A 55 4.71 8.30 2.87
CA LYS A 55 5.88 9.11 2.52
C LYS A 55 6.01 9.28 0.99
N LEU A 56 5.86 8.19 0.23
CA LEU A 56 5.88 8.26 -1.24
C LEU A 56 4.74 9.14 -1.75
N ALA A 57 3.53 8.96 -1.23
CA ALA A 57 2.37 9.77 -1.62
C ALA A 57 2.61 11.27 -1.39
N GLU A 58 3.15 11.66 -0.25
CA GLU A 58 3.49 13.06 0.02
C GLU A 58 4.55 13.61 -0.94
N GLN A 59 5.57 12.82 -1.23
CA GLN A 59 6.65 13.22 -2.15
C GLN A 59 6.11 13.43 -3.57
N GLU A 60 5.21 12.55 -4.03
CA GLU A 60 4.62 12.68 -5.37
C GLU A 60 3.61 13.84 -5.44
N MET A 61 2.73 13.97 -4.45
CA MET A 61 1.78 15.07 -4.37
C MET A 61 2.48 16.45 -4.30
N ALA A 62 3.60 16.54 -3.62
CA ALA A 62 4.36 17.80 -3.49
C ALA A 62 4.96 18.29 -4.83
N LYS A 63 5.07 17.43 -5.84
CA LYS A 63 5.58 17.81 -7.17
C LYS A 63 4.54 18.55 -8.01
N HIS A 64 3.26 18.47 -7.64
CA HIS A 64 2.15 18.97 -8.42
C HIS A 64 1.32 19.98 -7.63
N LYS A 65 0.88 21.04 -8.33
CA LYS A 65 0.09 22.11 -7.71
C LYS A 65 -1.35 21.68 -7.47
N ASN A 66 -1.92 20.93 -8.41
CA ASN A 66 -3.32 20.52 -8.40
C ASN A 66 -3.40 19.01 -8.22
N THR A 67 -3.85 18.57 -7.07
CA THR A 67 -3.96 17.14 -6.75
C THR A 67 -5.32 16.82 -6.17
N CYS A 68 -5.82 15.62 -6.51
CA CYS A 68 -7.05 15.04 -5.98
C CYS A 68 -6.69 13.75 -5.24
N LEU A 69 -7.04 13.65 -3.98
CA LEU A 69 -6.61 12.55 -3.11
C LEU A 69 -7.75 11.59 -2.80
N PHE A 70 -7.55 10.33 -3.17
CA PHE A 70 -8.41 9.20 -2.85
C PHE A 70 -7.72 8.29 -1.86
N VAL A 71 -8.33 8.03 -0.72
CA VAL A 71 -7.70 7.23 0.34
C VAL A 71 -8.42 5.91 0.55
N VAL A 72 -7.64 4.84 0.51
CA VAL A 72 -8.07 3.49 0.90
C VAL A 72 -7.44 3.16 2.25
N GLY A 73 -8.27 2.83 3.23
CA GLY A 73 -7.84 2.44 4.59
C GLY A 73 -7.86 3.58 5.61
N GLN A 74 -8.05 3.19 6.87
CA GLN A 74 -8.22 4.11 8.00
C GLN A 74 -6.92 4.86 8.35
N ILE A 75 -5.77 4.22 8.19
CA ILE A 75 -4.48 4.84 8.58
C ILE A 75 -4.17 6.04 7.69
N GLY A 76 -4.35 5.91 6.38
CA GLY A 76 -4.17 7.02 5.44
C GLY A 76 -5.15 8.17 5.70
N ARG A 77 -6.43 7.83 5.94
CA ARG A 77 -7.44 8.83 6.32
C ARG A 77 -7.00 9.66 7.54
N HIS A 78 -6.63 9.00 8.63
CA HIS A 78 -6.19 9.71 9.84
C HIS A 78 -4.92 10.53 9.61
N TYR A 79 -4.00 10.01 8.81
CA TYR A 79 -2.75 10.69 8.50
C TYR A 79 -2.98 12.00 7.75
N PHE A 80 -3.68 11.96 6.63
CA PHE A 80 -3.94 13.14 5.81
C PHE A 80 -4.88 14.15 6.49
N SER A 81 -5.88 13.69 7.23
CA SER A 81 -6.75 14.55 8.03
C SER A 81 -5.98 15.35 9.09
N ARG A 82 -4.97 14.75 9.74
CA ARG A 82 -4.11 15.46 10.70
C ARG A 82 -3.22 16.51 10.06
N LYS A 83 -2.88 16.35 8.79
CA LYS A 83 -2.08 17.30 8.02
C LYS A 83 -2.93 18.36 7.30
N ASN A 84 -4.23 18.37 7.52
CA ASN A 84 -5.19 19.26 6.85
C ASN A 84 -5.12 19.14 5.31
N VAL A 85 -4.79 17.96 4.79
CA VAL A 85 -4.88 17.65 3.35
C VAL A 85 -6.33 17.27 3.04
N THR A 86 -6.91 17.90 2.03
CA THR A 86 -8.27 17.57 1.58
C THR A 86 -8.30 16.19 0.97
N ILE A 87 -9.22 15.35 1.45
CA ILE A 87 -9.47 14.00 0.89
C ILE A 87 -10.76 14.11 0.07
N ASP A 88 -10.66 13.81 -1.22
CA ASP A 88 -11.79 13.94 -2.16
C ASP A 88 -12.75 12.75 -2.06
N ALA A 89 -12.22 11.54 -1.85
CA ALA A 89 -13.03 10.36 -1.54
C ALA A 89 -12.29 9.37 -0.63
N GLU A 90 -13.07 8.68 0.21
CA GLU A 90 -12.59 7.67 1.17
C GLU A 90 -13.23 6.32 0.89
N PHE A 91 -12.39 5.28 0.82
CA PHE A 91 -12.83 3.89 0.64
C PHE A 91 -12.47 3.06 1.88
N LEU A 92 -13.31 3.18 2.92
CA LEU A 92 -13.09 2.56 4.22
C LEU A 92 -13.35 1.05 4.18
N TYR A 93 -12.65 0.30 5.05
CA TYR A 93 -12.75 -1.17 5.20
C TYR A 93 -12.42 -1.97 3.92
N THR A 94 -11.95 -1.32 2.88
CA THR A 94 -11.56 -1.96 1.62
C THR A 94 -10.25 -2.73 1.78
N ALA A 95 -9.33 -2.19 2.59
CA ALA A 95 -8.03 -2.80 2.84
C ALA A 95 -8.12 -4.14 3.58
N GLN A 96 -9.07 -4.29 4.53
CA GLN A 96 -9.22 -5.55 5.30
C GLN A 96 -9.79 -6.73 4.52
N ASN A 97 -10.60 -6.44 3.51
CA ASN A 97 -11.27 -7.48 2.72
C ASN A 97 -11.38 -7.02 1.26
N PRO A 98 -10.31 -7.15 0.48
CA PRO A 98 -10.34 -6.80 -0.92
C PRO A 98 -11.32 -7.69 -1.69
N THR A 99 -12.33 -7.08 -2.27
CA THR A 99 -13.33 -7.74 -3.12
C THR A 99 -13.43 -7.04 -4.46
N LEU A 100 -13.82 -7.77 -5.48
CA LEU A 100 -14.06 -7.19 -6.81
C LEU A 100 -15.11 -6.07 -6.77
N TYR A 101 -16.11 -6.18 -5.89
CA TYR A 101 -17.13 -5.16 -5.69
C TYR A 101 -16.51 -3.82 -5.19
N ARG A 102 -15.60 -3.90 -4.21
CA ARG A 102 -14.90 -2.72 -3.68
C ARG A 102 -13.93 -2.11 -4.68
N ALA A 103 -13.18 -2.95 -5.37
CA ALA A 103 -12.32 -2.53 -6.47
C ALA A 103 -13.11 -1.84 -7.58
N ARG A 104 -14.29 -2.34 -7.90
CA ARG A 104 -15.21 -1.75 -8.85
C ARG A 104 -15.61 -0.32 -8.44
N ALA A 105 -15.97 -0.09 -7.19
CA ALA A 105 -16.37 1.23 -6.72
C ALA A 105 -15.24 2.26 -6.91
N ILE A 106 -14.00 1.89 -6.59
CA ILE A 106 -12.82 2.75 -6.82
C ILE A 106 -12.63 2.99 -8.33
N ALA A 107 -12.63 1.91 -9.12
CA ALA A 107 -12.42 1.99 -10.57
C ALA A 107 -13.45 2.90 -11.25
N GLU A 108 -14.74 2.73 -10.93
CA GLU A 108 -15.83 3.53 -11.50
C GLU A 108 -15.70 5.02 -11.12
N THR A 109 -15.35 5.32 -9.86
CA THR A 109 -15.16 6.70 -9.41
C THR A 109 -14.05 7.39 -10.21
N VAL A 110 -12.87 6.79 -10.31
CA VAL A 110 -11.73 7.44 -10.98
C VAL A 110 -11.88 7.47 -12.50
N THR A 111 -12.51 6.44 -13.09
CA THR A 111 -12.79 6.41 -14.53
C THR A 111 -13.79 7.50 -14.91
N ASP A 112 -14.88 7.68 -14.15
CA ASP A 112 -15.86 8.73 -14.39
C ASP A 112 -15.23 10.14 -14.30
N LEU A 113 -14.38 10.39 -13.30
CA LEU A 113 -13.68 11.67 -13.15
C LEU A 113 -12.69 11.91 -14.31
N PHE A 114 -12.00 10.88 -14.77
CA PHE A 114 -11.12 10.97 -15.94
C PHE A 114 -11.90 11.23 -17.23
N GLU A 115 -13.00 10.51 -17.49
CA GLU A 115 -13.86 10.70 -18.66
C GLU A 115 -14.47 12.11 -18.72
N ARG A 116 -14.88 12.64 -17.56
CA ARG A 116 -15.41 14.03 -17.44
C ARG A 116 -14.33 15.09 -17.50
N LYS A 117 -13.07 14.73 -17.71
CA LYS A 117 -11.93 15.66 -17.77
C LYS A 117 -11.69 16.45 -16.47
N TYR A 118 -12.15 15.93 -15.33
CA TYR A 118 -11.77 16.47 -14.02
C TYR A 118 -10.35 16.07 -13.66
N LEU A 119 -9.96 14.83 -13.96
CA LEU A 119 -8.62 14.32 -13.77
C LEU A 119 -7.93 14.20 -15.13
N ASP A 120 -6.69 14.64 -15.21
CA ASP A 120 -5.87 14.53 -16.40
C ASP A 120 -4.96 13.30 -16.33
N GLU A 121 -4.52 12.95 -15.14
CA GLU A 121 -3.73 11.75 -14.86
C GLU A 121 -4.22 11.11 -13.56
N VAL A 122 -4.12 9.77 -13.47
CA VAL A 122 -4.51 9.03 -12.27
C VAL A 122 -3.43 8.00 -11.95
N TYR A 123 -2.99 8.01 -10.69
CA TYR A 123 -2.00 7.08 -10.16
C TYR A 123 -2.55 6.34 -8.94
N VAL A 124 -2.09 5.11 -8.74
CA VAL A 124 -2.30 4.37 -7.49
C VAL A 124 -0.96 4.15 -6.80
N ILE A 125 -0.90 4.44 -5.51
CA ILE A 125 0.28 4.25 -4.66
C ILE A 125 -0.06 3.17 -3.63
N TYR A 126 0.71 2.09 -3.65
CA TYR A 126 0.49 0.91 -2.83
C TYR A 126 1.81 0.23 -2.47
N THR A 127 1.78 -0.78 -1.63
CA THR A 127 2.96 -1.61 -1.33
C THR A 127 2.92 -2.88 -2.18
N LYS A 128 3.96 -3.04 -3.01
CA LYS A 128 4.23 -4.23 -3.79
C LYS A 128 5.08 -5.20 -3.02
N MET A 129 4.75 -6.48 -3.09
CA MET A 129 5.56 -7.56 -2.54
C MET A 129 6.55 -8.06 -3.58
N ILE A 130 7.84 -7.81 -3.38
CA ILE A 130 8.90 -8.36 -4.22
C ILE A 130 9.16 -9.82 -3.79
N ASN A 131 9.27 -10.03 -2.49
CA ASN A 131 9.37 -11.35 -1.86
C ASN A 131 8.86 -11.26 -0.41
N SER A 132 8.89 -12.38 0.32
CA SER A 132 8.40 -12.42 1.71
C SER A 132 9.18 -11.54 2.69
N MET A 133 10.39 -11.11 2.35
CA MET A 133 11.24 -10.27 3.21
C MET A 133 11.33 -8.83 2.71
N ASP A 134 10.96 -8.58 1.44
CA ASP A 134 11.17 -7.31 0.78
C ASP A 134 9.88 -6.79 0.15
N MET A 135 9.48 -5.61 0.57
CA MET A 135 8.26 -4.94 0.17
C MET A 135 8.57 -3.46 -0.05
N GLU A 136 8.19 -2.94 -1.20
CA GLU A 136 8.45 -1.56 -1.60
C GLU A 136 7.16 -0.82 -1.93
N PRO A 137 7.07 0.49 -1.59
CA PRO A 137 5.99 1.32 -2.08
C PRO A 137 6.20 1.56 -3.57
N GLU A 138 5.16 1.33 -4.35
CA GLU A 138 5.15 1.52 -5.80
C GLU A 138 4.05 2.50 -6.20
N MET A 139 4.32 3.28 -7.24
CA MET A 139 3.34 4.13 -7.90
C MET A 139 3.08 3.58 -9.30
N LEU A 140 1.82 3.26 -9.57
CA LEU A 140 1.38 2.75 -10.87
C LEU A 140 0.43 3.76 -11.52
N LYS A 141 0.69 4.11 -12.78
CA LYS A 141 -0.20 4.94 -13.59
C LYS A 141 -1.42 4.15 -14.02
N LEU A 142 -2.60 4.73 -13.84
CA LEU A 142 -3.88 4.14 -14.24
C LEU A 142 -4.43 4.81 -15.49
N PHE A 143 -4.36 6.14 -15.57
CA PHE A 143 -4.82 6.95 -16.70
C PHE A 143 -3.87 8.12 -16.95
N PRO A 144 -3.75 8.56 -18.24
CA PRO A 144 -4.19 7.87 -19.45
C PRO A 144 -3.46 6.54 -19.64
N LEU A 145 -4.10 5.62 -20.35
CA LEU A 145 -3.47 4.36 -20.74
C LEU A 145 -2.40 4.61 -21.82
N GLU A 146 -1.27 3.95 -21.67
CA GLU A 146 -0.19 3.98 -22.68
C GLU A 146 -0.14 2.62 -23.36
N ARG A 147 0.12 2.62 -24.68
CA ARG A 147 0.16 1.36 -25.46
C ARG A 147 1.36 0.52 -25.06
N GLU A 148 2.47 1.18 -24.74
CA GLU A 148 3.72 0.58 -24.32
C GLU A 148 3.55 -0.28 -23.03
N ASP A 149 2.61 0.08 -22.18
CA ASP A 149 2.29 -0.68 -20.95
C ASP A 149 1.74 -2.09 -21.23
N PHE A 150 1.30 -2.32 -22.46
CA PHE A 150 0.71 -3.59 -22.90
C PHE A 150 1.66 -4.41 -23.78
N GLU A 151 2.74 -3.81 -24.30
CA GLU A 151 3.70 -4.50 -25.15
C GLU A 151 4.53 -5.51 -24.35
N HIS A 152 4.46 -6.79 -24.76
CA HIS A 152 5.31 -7.84 -24.20
C HIS A 152 6.45 -8.15 -25.17
N PRO A 153 7.74 -8.16 -24.73
CA PRO A 153 8.90 -8.35 -25.61
C PRO A 153 8.89 -9.65 -26.44
N LEU A 154 8.10 -10.66 -25.99
CA LEU A 154 8.04 -11.99 -26.60
C LEU A 154 6.94 -12.18 -27.65
N GLN A 155 6.10 -11.17 -27.93
CA GLN A 155 4.91 -11.32 -28.78
C GLN A 155 5.00 -10.64 -30.16
N LYS A 156 6.19 -10.32 -30.64
CA LYS A 156 6.38 -9.69 -31.97
C LYS A 156 6.04 -10.59 -33.18
N GLN A 157 5.51 -11.81 -32.98
CA GLN A 157 5.39 -12.79 -34.09
C GLN A 157 3.96 -13.21 -34.48
N ASP A 158 2.93 -12.85 -33.75
CA ASP A 158 1.56 -13.21 -34.14
C ASP A 158 0.80 -11.99 -34.69
N HIS A 159 0.83 -11.85 -36.01
CA HIS A 159 -0.05 -10.93 -36.77
C HIS A 159 -1.47 -11.51 -36.90
N ASP A 160 -2.09 -11.92 -35.79
CA ASP A 160 -3.49 -12.30 -35.83
C ASP A 160 -4.35 -11.05 -36.09
N ILE A 161 -5.04 -11.05 -37.23
CA ILE A 161 -6.00 -10.00 -37.57
C ILE A 161 -7.20 -10.11 -36.64
N VAL A 162 -7.16 -9.33 -35.55
CA VAL A 162 -8.28 -9.27 -34.60
C VAL A 162 -9.38 -8.38 -35.19
N THR A 163 -10.55 -8.97 -35.42
CA THR A 163 -11.73 -8.23 -35.88
C THR A 163 -12.59 -7.80 -34.71
N PHE A 164 -12.80 -6.49 -34.55
CA PHE A 164 -13.66 -5.93 -33.51
C PHE A 164 -15.11 -5.82 -33.98
N ARG A 165 -16.04 -6.34 -33.18
CA ARG A 165 -17.49 -6.22 -33.43
C ARG A 165 -18.17 -5.68 -32.18
N PRO A 166 -19.04 -4.64 -32.26
CA PRO A 166 -19.47 -3.95 -33.48
C PRO A 166 -18.44 -2.93 -34.03
N SER A 167 -17.62 -2.31 -33.18
CA SER A 167 -16.52 -1.42 -33.60
C SER A 167 -15.43 -1.42 -32.50
N PRO A 168 -14.17 -1.02 -32.82
CA PRO A 168 -13.10 -0.89 -31.85
C PRO A 168 -13.48 0.00 -30.66
N GLU A 169 -14.11 1.15 -30.89
CA GLU A 169 -14.50 2.11 -29.86
C GLU A 169 -15.45 1.48 -28.83
N LYS A 170 -16.51 0.80 -29.32
CA LYS A 170 -17.49 0.13 -28.46
C LYS A 170 -16.86 -1.02 -27.67
N VAL A 171 -15.93 -1.74 -28.26
CA VAL A 171 -15.19 -2.78 -27.55
C VAL A 171 -14.35 -2.16 -26.45
N MET A 172 -13.64 -1.04 -26.70
CA MET A 172 -12.85 -0.34 -25.70
C MET A 172 -13.69 0.26 -24.58
N ASP A 173 -14.87 0.78 -24.86
CA ASP A 173 -15.80 1.27 -23.84
C ASP A 173 -16.21 0.20 -22.81
N HIS A 174 -16.17 -1.06 -23.17
CA HIS A 174 -16.42 -2.17 -22.25
C HIS A 174 -15.14 -2.80 -21.69
N LEU A 175 -14.09 -2.86 -22.49
CA LEU A 175 -12.84 -3.52 -22.15
C LEU A 175 -12.09 -2.75 -21.06
N VAL A 176 -11.89 -1.44 -21.25
CA VAL A 176 -11.09 -0.62 -20.33
C VAL A 176 -11.68 -0.56 -18.93
N PRO A 177 -12.97 -0.31 -18.71
CA PRO A 177 -13.54 -0.35 -17.35
C PRO A 177 -13.38 -1.72 -16.67
N ASN A 178 -13.48 -2.82 -17.42
CA ASN A 178 -13.26 -4.15 -16.85
C ASN A 178 -11.78 -4.42 -16.53
N TYR A 179 -10.88 -3.97 -17.39
CA TYR A 179 -9.43 -4.01 -17.13
C TYR A 179 -9.08 -3.23 -15.87
N MET A 180 -9.59 -1.99 -15.73
CA MET A 180 -9.33 -1.15 -14.56
C MET A 180 -9.84 -1.77 -13.25
N LYS A 181 -11.04 -2.40 -13.28
CA LYS A 181 -11.56 -3.15 -12.13
C LYS A 181 -10.63 -4.30 -11.73
N GLY A 182 -10.15 -5.04 -12.73
CA GLY A 182 -9.20 -6.14 -12.52
C GLY A 182 -7.85 -5.66 -11.98
N LEU A 183 -7.33 -4.56 -12.53
CA LEU A 183 -6.06 -3.96 -12.12
C LEU A 183 -6.13 -3.46 -10.67
N ILE A 184 -7.15 -2.68 -10.34
CA ILE A 184 -7.35 -2.17 -8.97
C ILE A 184 -7.59 -3.31 -8.00
N PHE A 185 -8.33 -4.35 -8.39
CA PHE A 185 -8.49 -5.54 -7.56
C PHE A 185 -7.14 -6.23 -7.28
N GLY A 186 -6.29 -6.39 -8.30
CA GLY A 186 -4.94 -6.92 -8.15
C GLY A 186 -4.11 -6.10 -7.16
N VAL A 187 -4.11 -4.76 -7.31
CA VAL A 187 -3.43 -3.84 -6.40
C VAL A 187 -3.92 -3.99 -4.95
N LEU A 188 -5.24 -4.08 -4.73
CA LEU A 188 -5.81 -4.23 -3.38
C LEU A 188 -5.42 -5.58 -2.74
N VAL A 189 -5.41 -6.67 -3.52
CA VAL A 189 -5.02 -8.01 -3.03
C VAL A 189 -3.53 -8.04 -2.72
N GLU A 190 -2.70 -7.46 -3.56
CA GLU A 190 -1.26 -7.38 -3.34
C GLU A 190 -0.91 -6.52 -2.11
N ALA A 191 -1.55 -5.35 -1.97
CA ALA A 191 -1.43 -4.50 -0.80
C ALA A 191 -1.86 -5.21 0.50
N PHE A 192 -2.97 -5.95 0.46
CA PHE A 192 -3.43 -6.76 1.58
C PHE A 192 -2.42 -7.85 1.96
N SER A 193 -1.90 -8.58 0.98
CA SER A 193 -0.91 -9.63 1.23
C SER A 193 0.38 -9.07 1.83
N SER A 194 0.84 -7.93 1.30
CA SER A 194 2.00 -7.19 1.82
C SER A 194 1.77 -6.71 3.25
N GLU A 195 0.58 -6.18 3.55
CA GLU A 195 0.18 -5.75 4.89
C GLU A 195 0.22 -6.90 5.91
N GLN A 196 -0.36 -8.06 5.56
CA GLN A 196 -0.38 -9.22 6.44
C GLN A 196 1.04 -9.76 6.69
N ASN A 197 1.86 -9.81 5.66
CA ASN A 197 3.25 -10.23 5.79
C ASN A 197 4.08 -9.25 6.65
N ALA A 198 3.95 -7.96 6.43
CA ALA A 198 4.59 -6.92 7.24
C ALA A 198 4.19 -7.02 8.72
N ARG A 199 2.91 -7.24 8.98
CA ARG A 199 2.39 -7.41 10.34
C ARG A 199 2.94 -8.67 11.00
N MET A 200 2.94 -9.80 10.30
CA MET A 200 3.50 -11.06 10.81
C MET A 200 4.97 -10.89 11.19
N THR A 201 5.77 -10.29 10.34
CA THR A 201 7.20 -10.02 10.58
C THR A 201 7.41 -9.09 11.77
N ALA A 202 6.66 -7.99 11.85
CA ALA A 202 6.75 -7.03 12.95
C ALA A 202 6.36 -7.67 14.30
N MET A 203 5.30 -8.47 14.33
CA MET A 203 4.85 -9.15 15.55
C MET A 203 5.82 -10.25 15.99
N SER A 204 6.38 -11.01 15.04
CA SER A 204 7.42 -12.01 15.34
C SER A 204 8.65 -11.36 15.96
N GLY A 205 9.14 -10.27 15.37
CA GLY A 205 10.26 -9.50 15.93
C GLY A 205 9.97 -8.95 17.32
N ALA A 206 8.77 -8.38 17.54
CA ALA A 206 8.35 -7.88 18.84
C ALA A 206 8.30 -8.99 19.90
N THR A 207 7.82 -10.18 19.54
CA THR A 207 7.76 -11.34 20.46
C THR A 207 9.17 -11.80 20.85
N THR A 208 10.10 -11.85 19.91
CA THR A 208 11.51 -12.21 20.17
C THR A 208 12.15 -11.21 21.12
N SER A 209 12.03 -9.91 20.83
CA SER A 209 12.59 -8.84 21.68
C SER A 209 11.98 -8.84 23.10
N ALA A 210 10.67 -9.07 23.21
CA ALA A 210 10.02 -9.20 24.52
C ALA A 210 10.56 -10.40 25.33
N SER A 211 10.78 -11.54 24.66
CA SER A 211 11.34 -12.74 25.31
C SER A 211 12.77 -12.52 25.80
N GLU A 212 13.60 -11.82 25.04
CA GLU A 212 14.96 -11.44 25.42
C GLU A 212 14.95 -10.51 26.62
N MET A 213 14.09 -9.49 26.61
CA MET A 213 13.94 -8.54 27.71
C MET A 213 13.48 -9.23 29.01
N ILE A 214 12.54 -10.19 28.92
CA ILE A 214 12.10 -10.98 30.07
C ILE A 214 13.26 -11.79 30.66
N LYS A 215 14.09 -12.39 29.83
CA LYS A 215 15.27 -13.15 30.30
C LYS A 215 16.24 -12.23 31.03
N GLU A 216 16.55 -11.06 30.47
CA GLU A 216 17.45 -10.08 31.07
C GLU A 216 16.92 -9.58 32.43
N LEU A 217 15.65 -9.15 32.47
CA LEU A 217 15.02 -8.69 33.69
C LEU A 217 14.96 -9.80 34.77
N SER A 218 14.70 -11.05 34.38
CA SER A 218 14.73 -12.19 35.32
C SER A 218 16.12 -12.41 35.90
N LEU A 219 17.17 -12.24 35.11
CA LEU A 219 18.54 -12.33 35.59
C LEU A 219 18.86 -11.20 36.57
N GLN A 220 18.50 -9.98 36.27
CA GLN A 220 18.69 -8.81 37.15
C GLN A 220 17.92 -8.96 38.45
N TYR A 221 16.66 -9.43 38.40
CA TYR A 221 15.83 -9.70 39.55
C TYR A 221 16.49 -10.75 40.48
N ASN A 222 16.95 -11.88 39.93
CA ASN A 222 17.59 -12.93 40.71
C ASN A 222 18.90 -12.45 41.37
N ARG A 223 19.70 -11.63 40.67
CA ARG A 223 20.90 -11.03 41.25
C ARG A 223 20.56 -10.09 42.41
N ALA A 224 19.58 -9.21 42.22
CA ALA A 224 19.14 -8.29 43.27
C ALA A 224 18.58 -9.04 44.48
N ARG A 225 17.76 -10.09 44.24
CA ARG A 225 17.23 -10.94 45.30
C ARG A 225 18.35 -11.64 46.09
N GLN A 226 19.35 -12.23 45.42
CA GLN A 226 20.48 -12.88 46.05
C GLN A 226 21.31 -11.87 46.88
N ALA A 227 21.54 -10.67 46.35
CA ALA A 227 22.24 -9.62 47.09
C ALA A 227 21.51 -9.20 48.34
N ALA A 228 20.17 -9.03 48.28
CA ALA A 228 19.36 -8.68 49.44
C ALA A 228 19.40 -9.80 50.51
N ILE A 229 19.22 -11.07 50.13
CA ILE A 229 19.32 -12.21 51.05
C ILE A 229 20.70 -12.28 51.68
N THR A 230 21.78 -12.09 50.89
CA THR A 230 23.14 -12.10 51.43
C THR A 230 23.37 -10.97 52.43
N GLN A 231 22.84 -9.79 52.17
CA GLN A 231 22.90 -8.65 53.08
C GLN A 231 22.18 -8.95 54.41
N GLU A 232 20.93 -9.46 54.35
CA GLU A 232 20.16 -9.83 55.52
C GLU A 232 20.91 -10.87 56.39
N ILE A 233 21.47 -11.92 55.74
CA ILE A 233 22.26 -12.94 56.46
C ILE A 233 23.50 -12.30 57.12
N THR A 234 24.19 -11.43 56.39
CA THR A 234 25.38 -10.75 56.93
C THR A 234 25.05 -9.86 58.10
N GLU A 235 23.94 -9.14 58.08
CA GLU A 235 23.47 -8.30 59.19
C GLU A 235 23.13 -9.16 60.44
N ILE A 236 22.43 -10.28 60.23
CA ILE A 236 22.08 -11.20 61.31
C ILE A 236 23.34 -11.81 61.96
N VAL A 237 24.27 -12.29 61.14
CA VAL A 237 25.53 -12.90 61.62
C VAL A 237 26.39 -11.88 62.35
N SER A 238 26.50 -10.65 61.81
CA SER A 238 27.27 -9.57 62.44
C SER A 238 26.67 -9.15 63.78
N GLY A 239 25.34 -9.03 63.87
CA GLY A 239 24.65 -8.74 65.12
C GLY A 239 24.82 -9.84 66.16
N ALA A 240 24.77 -11.11 65.76
CA ALA A 240 24.98 -12.26 66.68
C ALA A 240 26.45 -12.33 67.19
N ASN A 241 27.43 -11.98 66.37
CA ASN A 241 28.82 -11.94 66.76
C ASN A 241 29.09 -10.76 67.76
N ALA A 242 28.55 -9.56 67.50
CA ALA A 242 28.68 -8.40 68.36
C ALA A 242 28.08 -8.74 69.83
N GLN A 243 26.98 -9.47 69.85
CA GLN A 243 26.37 -9.85 71.11
C GLN A 243 27.18 -10.92 71.94
N LYS A 244 28.01 -11.70 71.22
CA LYS A 244 28.94 -12.65 71.83
C LYS A 244 30.18 -12.01 72.40
N ASP A 245 30.64 -10.93 71.81
CA ASP A 245 31.84 -10.22 72.25
C ASP A 245 31.55 -9.30 73.48
N GLU A 246 30.28 -9.02 73.79
CA GLU A 246 29.85 -8.22 74.97
C GLU A 246 29.50 -9.12 76.16
N SER A 247 29.55 -10.45 76.09
CA SER A 247 29.24 -11.41 77.14
C SER A 247 30.50 -12.07 77.69
#